data_c1fa5de74372f1aa752c48fbc3ab1d56
#
_entry.id   c1fa5de74372f1aa752c48fbc3ab1d56
#
_cell.length_a   1.000
_cell.length_b   1.000
_cell.length_c   1.000
_cell.angle_alpha   90.00
_cell.angle_beta   90.00
_cell.angle_gamma   90.00
#
_symmetry.space_group_name_H-M   'P 1'
#
loop_
_entity.id
_entity.type
_entity.pdbx_description
1 polymer ?
#
loop_
_entity_poly.entity_id
_entity_poly.type
_entity_poly.pdbx_seq_one_letter_code
_entity_poly.pdbx_strand_id
1 'polypeptide(L)'
;LGKELTTENGLLTEQGSSTFWDRSTLYALRGIYIAGQADRATEFLSHYARRRLLGDHVPYPIEAWPEGSQRHLAAESGLFCRVITEGLFGIRPTGFRRFDLTPSMPSGWNRMALRHIRAFENNFDLVIEKQPDGFLRVTLAISGRNPRAFRLRQGASLRIKLP
;
A
#
# COMPACT_ATOMS: atom_id res chain seq x y z
N LEU A 1 -3.15 -12.95 12.93
CA LEU A 1 -1.95 -13.27 12.15
C LEU A 1 -0.77 -13.14 13.09
N GLY A 2 -0.59 -14.20 13.88
CA GLY A 2 0.35 -14.21 14.96
C GLY A 2 1.78 -14.48 14.49
N LYS A 3 2.67 -14.52 15.46
CA LYS A 3 4.08 -14.90 15.29
C LYS A 3 4.26 -16.25 14.58
N GLU A 4 3.26 -17.12 14.67
CA GLU A 4 3.26 -18.48 14.13
C GLU A 4 3.22 -18.56 12.59
N LEU A 5 2.69 -17.53 11.93
CA LEU A 5 2.62 -17.47 10.47
C LEU A 5 3.67 -16.54 9.85
N THR A 6 4.61 -16.05 10.67
CA THR A 6 5.68 -15.16 10.20
C THR A 6 7.00 -15.90 10.22
N THR A 7 7.67 -15.94 9.09
CA THR A 7 9.02 -16.52 8.95
C THR A 7 9.97 -15.45 8.40
N GLU A 8 11.26 -15.77 8.38
CA GLU A 8 12.27 -14.93 7.71
C GLU A 8 11.99 -14.72 6.22
N ASN A 9 11.20 -15.59 5.61
CA ASN A 9 10.83 -15.55 4.19
C ASN A 9 9.50 -14.80 3.92
N GLY A 10 8.77 -14.39 4.94
CA GLY A 10 7.49 -13.71 4.83
C GLY A 10 6.38 -14.39 5.62
N LEU A 11 5.15 -14.22 5.18
CA LEU A 11 3.97 -14.81 5.81
C LEU A 11 3.66 -16.17 5.20
N LEU A 12 3.63 -17.19 6.04
CA LEU A 12 3.02 -18.48 5.71
C LEU A 12 1.51 -18.33 5.78
N THR A 13 0.82 -18.85 4.80
CA THR A 13 -0.63 -18.66 4.67
C THR A 13 -1.41 -19.95 4.79
N GLU A 14 -0.74 -21.08 4.71
CA GLU A 14 -1.33 -22.38 4.93
C GLU A 14 -0.61 -23.11 6.07
N GLN A 15 -1.40 -23.68 6.98
CA GLN A 15 -0.85 -24.40 8.11
C GLN A 15 -0.04 -25.62 7.65
N GLY A 16 1.20 -25.72 8.13
CA GLY A 16 2.10 -26.82 7.82
C GLY A 16 2.70 -26.78 6.41
N SER A 17 2.51 -25.70 5.67
CA SER A 17 3.10 -25.49 4.36
C SER A 17 4.42 -24.74 4.44
N SER A 18 5.38 -25.14 3.62
CA SER A 18 6.60 -24.39 3.33
C SER A 18 6.42 -23.44 2.15
N THR A 19 5.22 -23.37 1.60
CA THR A 19 4.85 -22.57 0.44
C THR A 19 4.39 -21.20 0.85
N PHE A 20 4.99 -20.16 0.27
CA PHE A 20 4.61 -18.75 0.47
C PHE A 20 3.69 -18.32 -0.65
N TRP A 21 2.48 -17.92 -0.29
CA TRP A 21 1.50 -17.42 -1.24
C TRP A 21 1.60 -15.90 -1.32
N ASP A 22 2.06 -15.39 -2.45
CA ASP A 22 2.17 -13.94 -2.68
C ASP A 22 0.81 -13.25 -2.50
N ARG A 23 -0.26 -13.85 -3.00
CA ARG A 23 -1.63 -13.35 -2.85
C ARG A 23 -2.00 -13.12 -1.39
N SER A 24 -1.83 -14.13 -0.56
CA SER A 24 -2.17 -14.06 0.86
C SER A 24 -1.27 -13.09 1.62
N THR A 25 0.03 -13.06 1.29
CA THR A 25 0.97 -12.09 1.84
C THR A 25 0.54 -10.66 1.53
N LEU A 26 0.15 -10.38 0.29
CA LEU A 26 -0.29 -9.05 -0.13
C LEU A 26 -1.61 -8.64 0.53
N TYR A 27 -2.57 -9.55 0.69
CA TYR A 27 -3.77 -9.28 1.47
C TYR A 27 -3.46 -8.98 2.93
N ALA A 28 -2.56 -9.76 3.55
CA ALA A 28 -2.15 -9.54 4.93
C ALA A 28 -1.45 -8.20 5.10
N LEU A 29 -0.51 -7.84 4.23
CA LEU A 29 0.18 -6.54 4.24
C LEU A 29 -0.81 -5.37 4.16
N ARG A 30 -1.76 -5.43 3.23
CA ARG A 30 -2.82 -4.44 3.13
C ARG A 30 -3.63 -4.34 4.43
N GLY A 31 -4.00 -5.49 5.03
CA GLY A 31 -4.73 -5.54 6.29
C GLY A 31 -3.94 -4.95 7.47
N ILE A 32 -2.64 -5.20 7.55
CA ILE A 32 -1.76 -4.65 8.60
C ILE A 32 -1.68 -3.12 8.52
N TYR A 33 -1.58 -2.54 7.30
CA TYR A 33 -1.65 -1.09 7.10
C TYR A 33 -2.99 -0.51 7.57
N ILE A 34 -4.11 -1.14 7.16
CA ILE A 34 -5.46 -0.70 7.53
C ILE A 34 -5.68 -0.77 9.05
N ALA A 35 -5.05 -1.75 9.72
CA ALA A 35 -5.05 -1.86 11.18
C ALA A 35 -4.15 -0.82 11.90
N GLY A 36 -3.55 0.12 11.18
CA GLY A 36 -2.71 1.17 11.74
C GLY A 36 -1.30 0.75 12.13
N GLN A 37 -0.85 -0.44 11.71
CA GLN A 37 0.49 -0.97 12.00
C GLN A 37 1.47 -0.63 10.87
N ALA A 38 1.61 0.67 10.56
CA ALA A 38 2.34 1.15 9.38
C ALA A 38 3.81 0.71 9.35
N ASP A 39 4.52 0.83 10.48
CA ASP A 39 5.94 0.47 10.56
C ASP A 39 6.15 -1.02 10.30
N ARG A 40 5.35 -1.86 10.96
CA ARG A 40 5.38 -3.30 10.77
C ARG A 40 5.04 -3.70 9.33
N ALA A 41 4.00 -3.13 8.76
CA ALA A 41 3.62 -3.40 7.37
C ALA A 41 4.72 -2.97 6.39
N THR A 42 5.38 -1.83 6.65
CA THR A 42 6.46 -1.32 5.79
C THR A 42 7.71 -2.18 5.88
N GLU A 43 8.06 -2.66 7.06
CA GLU A 43 9.15 -3.63 7.24
C GLU A 43 8.89 -4.90 6.41
N PHE A 44 7.71 -5.51 6.55
CA PHE A 44 7.31 -6.68 5.76
C PHE A 44 7.26 -6.41 4.27
N LEU A 45 6.71 -5.26 3.85
CA LEU A 45 6.65 -4.88 2.45
C LEU A 45 8.05 -4.73 1.85
N SER A 46 8.97 -4.12 2.61
CA SER A 46 10.37 -3.95 2.19
C SER A 46 11.08 -5.30 2.06
N HIS A 47 10.87 -6.19 3.02
CA HIS A 47 11.41 -7.55 3.00
C HIS A 47 10.86 -8.33 1.78
N TYR A 48 9.54 -8.32 1.60
CA TYR A 48 8.87 -8.94 0.46
C TYR A 48 9.41 -8.40 -0.88
N ALA A 49 9.48 -7.08 -1.03
CA ALA A 49 9.93 -6.47 -2.27
C ALA A 49 11.38 -6.83 -2.61
N ARG A 50 12.28 -6.78 -1.62
CA ARG A 50 13.70 -7.13 -1.83
C ARG A 50 13.87 -8.59 -2.21
N ARG A 51 13.15 -9.48 -1.55
CA ARG A 51 13.33 -10.92 -1.73
C ARG A 51 12.60 -11.46 -2.94
N ARG A 52 11.39 -10.93 -3.22
CA ARG A 52 10.49 -11.46 -4.24
C ARG A 52 10.55 -10.71 -5.57
N LEU A 53 10.82 -9.41 -5.53
CA LEU A 53 10.76 -8.56 -6.72
C LEU A 53 12.14 -8.07 -7.19
N LEU A 54 13.14 -8.03 -6.30
CA LEU A 54 14.48 -7.53 -6.62
C LEU A 54 15.58 -8.59 -6.48
N GLY A 55 15.24 -9.79 -6.00
CA GLY A 55 16.17 -10.91 -5.86
C GLY A 55 16.30 -11.74 -7.14
N ASP A 56 16.66 -13.01 -6.98
CA ASP A 56 16.86 -13.97 -8.08
C ASP A 56 15.56 -14.46 -8.72
N HIS A 57 14.44 -13.86 -8.34
CA HIS A 57 13.11 -14.16 -8.87
C HIS A 57 12.71 -13.21 -9.99
N VAL A 58 11.61 -13.55 -10.65
CA VAL A 58 10.98 -12.65 -11.63
C VAL A 58 10.56 -11.34 -10.96
N PRO A 59 10.65 -10.19 -11.66
CA PRO A 59 10.39 -8.87 -11.07
C PRO A 59 8.89 -8.54 -10.95
N TYR A 60 8.08 -9.53 -10.59
CA TYR A 60 6.63 -9.38 -10.39
C TYR A 60 6.10 -10.41 -9.39
N PRO A 61 4.99 -10.15 -8.70
CA PRO A 61 4.33 -11.13 -7.85
C PRO A 61 3.87 -12.35 -8.65
N ILE A 62 4.06 -13.52 -8.07
CA ILE A 62 3.58 -14.81 -8.58
C ILE A 62 2.53 -15.38 -7.63
N GLU A 63 1.93 -16.52 -7.95
CA GLU A 63 0.95 -17.11 -7.06
C GLU A 63 1.57 -17.61 -5.77
N ALA A 64 2.61 -18.45 -5.89
CA ALA A 64 3.27 -19.10 -4.76
C ALA A 64 4.75 -19.38 -5.03
N TRP A 65 5.52 -19.55 -3.97
CA TRP A 65 6.94 -19.91 -4.01
C TRP A 65 7.24 -20.98 -2.93
N PRO A 66 8.05 -22.00 -3.19
CA PRO A 66 8.82 -22.30 -4.41
C PRO A 66 8.04 -23.02 -5.52
N GLU A 67 6.74 -23.10 -5.40
CA GLU A 67 5.90 -23.85 -6.32
C GLU A 67 5.88 -23.33 -7.77
N GLY A 68 5.78 -24.29 -8.69
CA GLY A 68 5.20 -24.11 -10.01
C GLY A 68 5.95 -23.23 -10.99
N SER A 69 5.27 -22.92 -12.08
CA SER A 69 5.75 -21.95 -13.06
C SER A 69 5.67 -20.55 -12.49
N GLN A 70 6.76 -19.80 -12.53
CA GLN A 70 6.80 -18.40 -12.13
C GLN A 70 6.09 -17.53 -13.18
N ARG A 71 4.78 -17.76 -13.35
CA ARG A 71 3.97 -16.99 -14.28
C ARG A 71 3.61 -15.65 -13.65
N HIS A 72 3.66 -14.61 -14.47
CA HIS A 72 3.06 -13.35 -14.10
C HIS A 72 1.53 -13.52 -13.99
N LEU A 73 1.01 -13.17 -12.83
CA LEU A 73 -0.42 -13.13 -12.58
C LEU A 73 -0.86 -11.67 -12.37
N ALA A 74 -1.75 -11.21 -13.23
CA ALA A 74 -2.26 -9.84 -13.17
C ALA A 74 -2.97 -9.54 -11.84
N ALA A 75 -3.61 -10.54 -11.24
CA ALA A 75 -4.29 -10.41 -9.96
C ALA A 75 -3.32 -10.07 -8.82
N GLU A 76 -2.20 -10.77 -8.73
CA GLU A 76 -1.16 -10.53 -7.70
C GLU A 76 -0.47 -9.19 -7.90
N SER A 77 -0.17 -8.81 -9.14
CA SER A 77 0.35 -7.47 -9.45
C SER A 77 -0.65 -6.37 -9.07
N GLY A 78 -1.93 -6.58 -9.33
CA GLY A 78 -3.01 -5.70 -8.88
C GLY A 78 -3.08 -5.59 -7.36
N LEU A 79 -2.93 -6.71 -6.64
CA LEU A 79 -2.89 -6.72 -5.18
C LEU A 79 -1.68 -5.97 -4.62
N PHE A 80 -0.51 -6.10 -5.24
CA PHE A 80 0.67 -5.32 -4.85
C PHE A 80 0.39 -3.82 -4.97
N CYS A 81 -0.21 -3.36 -6.07
CA CYS A 81 -0.64 -1.97 -6.21
C CYS A 81 -1.63 -1.56 -5.12
N ARG A 82 -2.55 -2.45 -4.72
CA ARG A 82 -3.52 -2.19 -3.65
C ARG A 82 -2.89 -2.13 -2.26
N VAL A 83 -1.80 -2.84 -1.99
CA VAL A 83 -1.02 -2.66 -0.74
C VAL A 83 -0.57 -1.21 -0.62
N ILE A 84 -0.11 -0.61 -1.72
CA ILE A 84 0.33 0.79 -1.75
C ILE A 84 -0.86 1.74 -1.69
N THR A 85 -1.81 1.62 -2.61
CA THR A 85 -2.89 2.60 -2.75
C THR A 85 -3.90 2.53 -1.60
N GLU A 86 -4.37 1.32 -1.24
CA GLU A 86 -5.39 1.13 -0.21
C GLU A 86 -4.79 0.91 1.19
N GLY A 87 -3.60 0.28 1.28
CA GLY A 87 -2.90 0.06 2.54
C GLY A 87 -2.13 1.30 2.99
N LEU A 88 -1.01 1.59 2.34
CA LEU A 88 -0.09 2.66 2.74
C LEU A 88 -0.73 4.06 2.61
N PHE A 89 -1.32 4.36 1.46
CA PHE A 89 -2.00 5.64 1.24
C PHE A 89 -3.42 5.69 1.81
N GLY A 90 -4.04 4.55 2.06
CA GLY A 90 -5.38 4.46 2.64
C GLY A 90 -6.48 5.03 1.75
N ILE A 91 -6.33 4.92 0.43
CA ILE A 91 -7.33 5.37 -0.55
C ILE A 91 -8.46 4.33 -0.60
N ARG A 92 -9.67 4.74 -0.24
CA ARG A 92 -10.86 3.91 -0.29
C ARG A 92 -11.96 4.58 -1.10
N PRO A 93 -12.26 4.12 -2.32
CA PRO A 93 -13.37 4.64 -3.10
C PRO A 93 -14.69 4.52 -2.33
N THR A 94 -15.47 5.62 -2.28
CA THR A 94 -16.75 5.70 -1.56
C THR A 94 -17.91 6.10 -2.46
N GLY A 95 -17.66 6.28 -3.74
CA GLY A 95 -18.65 6.60 -4.76
C GLY A 95 -18.00 7.23 -5.98
N PHE A 96 -18.82 7.60 -6.96
CA PHE A 96 -18.34 8.25 -8.17
C PHE A 96 -17.62 9.57 -7.82
N ARG A 97 -16.38 9.70 -8.27
CA ARG A 97 -15.48 10.84 -8.00
C ARG A 97 -15.23 11.13 -6.52
N ARG A 98 -15.40 10.13 -5.64
CA ARG A 98 -15.20 10.27 -4.19
C ARG A 98 -14.39 9.13 -3.62
N PHE A 99 -13.49 9.49 -2.69
CA PHE A 99 -12.77 8.50 -1.88
C PHE A 99 -12.46 9.08 -0.50
N ASP A 100 -12.36 8.20 0.48
CA ASP A 100 -11.78 8.51 1.77
C ASP A 100 -10.28 8.20 1.72
N LEU A 101 -9.48 9.03 2.39
CA LEU A 101 -8.03 8.94 2.50
C LEU A 101 -7.65 8.80 3.97
N THR A 102 -7.03 7.69 4.34
CA THR A 102 -6.57 7.42 5.71
C THR A 102 -5.11 6.98 5.66
N PRO A 103 -4.16 7.91 5.54
CA PRO A 103 -2.76 7.58 5.34
C PRO A 103 -2.15 6.82 6.52
N SER A 104 -1.41 5.76 6.22
CA SER A 104 -0.63 4.98 7.17
C SER A 104 0.87 5.30 7.00
N MET A 105 1.26 6.52 7.39
CA MET A 105 2.64 7.00 7.27
C MET A 105 3.55 6.27 8.25
N PRO A 106 4.59 5.54 7.78
CA PRO A 106 5.58 4.95 8.68
C PRO A 106 6.31 6.00 9.52
N SER A 107 6.70 5.65 10.73
CA SER A 107 7.30 6.60 11.68
C SER A 107 8.60 7.22 11.16
N GLY A 108 9.42 6.44 10.46
CA GLY A 108 10.67 6.87 9.85
C GLY A 108 10.54 7.67 8.55
N TRP A 109 9.33 7.88 8.04
CA TRP A 109 9.12 8.60 6.78
C TRP A 109 8.62 10.02 7.05
N ASN A 110 9.17 10.98 6.31
CA ASN A 110 8.73 12.38 6.36
C ASN A 110 7.81 12.74 5.20
N ARG A 111 7.82 11.92 4.13
CA ARG A 111 7.07 12.20 2.92
C ARG A 111 6.77 10.92 2.13
N MET A 112 5.57 10.86 1.56
CA MET A 112 5.20 9.88 0.54
C MET A 112 4.36 10.53 -0.56
N ALA A 113 4.44 10.02 -1.79
CA ALA A 113 3.71 10.59 -2.92
C ALA A 113 3.26 9.51 -3.90
N LEU A 114 2.03 9.64 -4.38
CA LEU A 114 1.54 8.99 -5.59
C LEU A 114 1.40 10.05 -6.67
N ARG A 115 1.96 9.78 -7.84
CA ARG A 115 1.93 10.71 -8.96
C ARG A 115 1.21 10.11 -10.14
N HIS A 116 0.62 10.98 -10.95
CA HIS A 116 -0.07 10.60 -12.18
C HIS A 116 -1.20 9.57 -11.96
N ILE A 117 -1.92 9.72 -10.85
CA ILE A 117 -3.10 8.88 -10.58
C ILE A 117 -4.18 9.25 -11.60
N ARG A 118 -4.61 8.28 -12.38
CA ARG A 118 -5.71 8.43 -13.33
C ARG A 118 -6.95 7.75 -12.78
N ALA A 119 -7.92 8.54 -12.37
CA ALA A 119 -9.19 8.03 -11.85
C ALA A 119 -10.32 9.01 -12.13
N PHE A 120 -11.48 8.50 -12.52
CA PHE A 120 -12.70 9.27 -12.76
C PHE A 120 -12.48 10.47 -13.70
N GLU A 121 -11.80 10.24 -14.82
CA GLU A 121 -11.46 11.27 -15.83
C GLU A 121 -10.53 12.39 -15.33
N ASN A 122 -10.00 12.23 -14.13
CA ASN A 122 -9.01 13.15 -13.56
C ASN A 122 -7.62 12.53 -13.59
N ASN A 123 -6.61 13.39 -13.74
CA ASN A 123 -5.22 13.07 -13.49
C ASN A 123 -4.74 13.94 -12.33
N PHE A 124 -4.24 13.32 -11.27
CA PHE A 124 -3.85 14.04 -10.06
C PHE A 124 -2.66 13.40 -9.35
N ASP A 125 -1.96 14.23 -8.60
CA ASP A 125 -0.92 13.84 -7.66
C ASP A 125 -1.44 13.94 -6.23
N LEU A 126 -0.99 13.03 -5.39
CA LEU A 126 -1.25 13.02 -3.95
C LEU A 126 0.08 12.99 -3.22
N VAL A 127 0.36 14.03 -2.44
CA VAL A 127 1.56 14.16 -1.63
C VAL A 127 1.17 14.27 -0.17
N ILE A 128 1.83 13.50 0.69
CA ILE A 128 1.60 13.49 2.12
C ILE A 128 2.92 13.72 2.83
N GLU A 129 2.98 14.75 3.68
CA GLU A 129 4.17 15.21 4.37
C GLU A 129 3.92 15.33 5.87
N LYS A 130 4.82 14.79 6.66
CA LYS A 130 4.81 14.92 8.11
C LYS A 130 5.24 16.33 8.50
N GLN A 131 4.47 16.95 9.38
CA GLN A 131 4.77 18.30 9.88
C GLN A 131 5.44 18.21 11.25
N PRO A 132 6.21 19.23 11.67
CA PRO A 132 6.88 19.25 12.97
C PRO A 132 5.93 19.10 14.16
N ASP A 133 4.68 19.51 14.00
CA ASP A 133 3.63 19.43 15.03
C ASP A 133 2.94 18.05 15.09
N GLY A 134 3.45 17.05 14.32
CA GLY A 134 2.92 15.68 14.27
C GLY A 134 1.69 15.49 13.40
N PHE A 135 1.21 16.55 12.74
CA PHE A 135 0.15 16.43 11.73
C PHE A 135 0.72 16.03 10.37
N LEU A 136 -0.16 15.57 9.50
CA LEU A 136 0.13 15.34 8.10
C LEU A 136 -0.43 16.48 7.26
N ARG A 137 0.39 17.00 6.36
CA ARG A 137 -0.06 17.87 5.26
C ARG A 137 -0.34 17.00 4.05
N VAL A 138 -1.58 17.00 3.59
CA VAL A 138 -2.03 16.29 2.39
C VAL A 138 -2.20 17.31 1.28
N THR A 139 -1.45 17.18 0.19
CA THR A 139 -1.59 18.02 -1.00
C THR A 139 -2.17 17.21 -2.14
N LEU A 140 -3.29 17.66 -2.68
CA LEU A 140 -3.93 17.11 -3.87
C LEU A 140 -3.76 18.09 -5.02
N ALA A 141 -3.00 17.73 -6.04
CA ALA A 141 -2.77 18.51 -7.24
C ALA A 141 -3.47 17.84 -8.42
N ILE A 142 -4.56 18.44 -8.90
CA ILE A 142 -5.34 17.94 -10.04
C ILE A 142 -4.92 18.74 -11.28
N SER A 143 -4.67 18.04 -12.39
CA SER A 143 -4.28 18.67 -13.66
C SER A 143 -5.24 19.79 -14.06
N GLY A 144 -4.72 20.95 -14.42
CA GLY A 144 -5.48 22.12 -14.80
C GLY A 144 -6.18 22.85 -13.64
N ARG A 145 -5.86 22.55 -12.37
CA ARG A 145 -6.45 23.20 -11.20
C ARG A 145 -5.39 23.60 -10.18
N ASN A 146 -5.70 24.59 -9.34
CA ASN A 146 -4.85 24.93 -8.22
C ASN A 146 -4.80 23.79 -7.21
N PRO A 147 -3.62 23.46 -6.67
CA PRO A 147 -3.47 22.43 -5.64
C PRO A 147 -4.29 22.78 -4.39
N ARG A 148 -4.87 21.76 -3.77
CA ARG A 148 -5.57 21.88 -2.48
C ARG A 148 -4.72 21.22 -1.40
N ALA A 149 -4.56 21.88 -0.26
CA ALA A 149 -3.87 21.34 0.88
C ALA A 149 -4.85 21.14 2.05
N PHE A 150 -4.65 20.05 2.77
CA PHE A 150 -5.43 19.67 3.94
C PHE A 150 -4.48 19.34 5.08
N ARG A 151 -4.94 19.58 6.31
CA ARG A 151 -4.23 19.17 7.52
C ARG A 151 -4.97 18.01 8.17
N LEU A 152 -4.26 16.93 8.46
CA LEU A 152 -4.84 15.67 8.91
C LEU A 152 -4.04 15.14 10.11
N ARG A 153 -4.72 14.63 11.13
CA ARG A 153 -4.04 13.85 12.18
C ARG A 153 -3.71 12.47 11.63
N GLN A 154 -2.58 11.91 12.04
CA GLN A 154 -2.27 10.52 11.71
C GLN A 154 -3.39 9.60 12.20
N GLY A 155 -3.81 8.66 11.36
CA GLY A 155 -4.92 7.76 11.64
C GLY A 155 -6.33 8.34 11.41
N ALA A 156 -6.44 9.65 11.17
CA ALA A 156 -7.73 10.25 10.80
C ALA A 156 -8.02 10.06 9.31
N SER A 157 -9.30 10.13 8.95
CA SER A 157 -9.77 10.01 7.57
C SER A 157 -10.19 11.36 6.99
N LEU A 158 -9.82 11.61 5.75
CA LEU A 158 -10.17 12.79 4.98
C LEU A 158 -11.03 12.38 3.78
N ARG A 159 -12.24 12.93 3.66
CA ARG A 159 -13.07 12.72 2.48
C ARG A 159 -12.68 13.66 1.35
N ILE A 160 -12.35 13.11 0.19
CA ILE A 160 -11.97 13.83 -1.02
C ILE A 160 -13.06 13.63 -2.08
N LYS A 161 -13.48 14.74 -2.68
CA LYS A 161 -14.32 14.78 -3.86
C LYS A 161 -13.50 15.37 -5.02
N LEU A 162 -13.41 14.62 -6.10
CA LEU A 162 -12.85 15.06 -7.38
C LEU A 162 -13.90 15.85 -8.16
N PRO A 163 -13.50 16.74 -9.04
CA PRO A 163 -14.43 17.50 -9.90
C PRO A 163 -15.14 16.63 -10.92
#